data_6a7e211fef4e8cbeddd86672196b6535
#
_entry.id   6a7e211fef4e8cbeddd86672196b6535
#
_cell.length_a   1.000
_cell.length_b   1.000
_cell.length_c   1.000
_cell.angle_alpha   90.00
_cell.angle_beta   90.00
_cell.angle_gamma   90.00
#
_symmetry.space_group_name_H-M   'P 1'
#
loop_
_entity.id
_entity.type
_entity.pdbx_description
1 polymer ?
#
loop_
_entity_poly.entity_id
_entity_poly.type
_entity_poly.pdbx_seq_one_letter_code
_entity_poly.pdbx_strand_id
1 'polypeptide(L)'
;MLRIKMWFPPHLSGEDLTTLVEEMTQAVRAMPELSLRYEQEAIPILVRGKCGVYVEAYCTLHCPRPQRALIREQLATGLGRAIQKNVSRAAPIWVHVYSSVPEQGVRWNSKPATW
;
A
#
# COMPACT_ATOMS: atom_id res chain seq x y z
N MET A 1 12.34 -1.97 9.31
CA MET A 1 12.05 -0.67 8.68
C MET A 1 10.99 -0.85 7.60
N LEU A 2 10.03 0.02 7.57
CA LEU A 2 9.00 0.04 6.53
C LEU A 2 9.01 1.40 5.86
N ARG A 3 9.09 1.41 4.54
CA ARG A 3 8.99 2.60 3.70
C ARG A 3 7.90 2.41 2.69
N ILE A 4 6.95 3.34 2.63
CA ILE A 4 5.82 3.29 1.71
C ILE A 4 5.87 4.50 0.79
N LYS A 5 5.76 4.24 -0.51
CA LYS A 5 5.52 5.26 -1.54
C LYS A 5 4.16 5.02 -2.16
N MET A 6 3.36 6.06 -2.23
CA MET A 6 2.04 6.01 -2.85
C MET A 6 1.98 7.03 -3.99
N TRP A 7 1.57 6.58 -5.16
CA TRP A 7 1.23 7.43 -6.30
C TRP A 7 -0.30 7.50 -6.39
N PHE A 8 -0.83 8.71 -6.42
CA PHE A 8 -2.27 8.93 -6.42
C PHE A 8 -2.67 9.93 -7.51
N PRO A 9 -3.94 9.84 -8.02
CA PRO A 9 -4.41 10.79 -9.01
C PRO A 9 -4.58 12.19 -8.41
N PRO A 10 -4.25 13.26 -9.16
CA PRO A 10 -4.26 14.63 -8.62
C PRO A 10 -5.65 15.18 -8.31
N HIS A 11 -6.72 14.51 -8.75
CA HIS A 11 -8.09 14.94 -8.45
C HIS A 11 -8.56 14.60 -7.02
N LEU A 12 -7.78 13.79 -6.28
CA LEU A 12 -8.10 13.57 -4.87
C LEU A 12 -7.94 14.88 -4.09
N SER A 13 -8.96 15.24 -3.32
CA SER A 13 -8.88 16.41 -2.45
C SER A 13 -7.83 16.21 -1.36
N GLY A 14 -7.32 17.31 -0.79
CA GLY A 14 -6.40 17.23 0.33
C GLY A 14 -6.99 16.49 1.53
N GLU A 15 -8.29 16.64 1.76
CA GLU A 15 -9.01 15.94 2.82
C GLU A 15 -9.09 14.44 2.56
N ASP A 16 -9.43 14.03 1.34
CA ASP A 16 -9.47 12.61 0.95
C ASP A 16 -8.08 11.98 1.06
N LEU A 17 -7.05 12.67 0.64
CA LEU A 17 -5.68 12.20 0.76
C LEU A 17 -5.27 12.03 2.22
N THR A 18 -5.61 12.98 3.09
CA THR A 18 -5.32 12.91 4.52
C THR A 18 -5.99 11.69 5.16
N THR A 19 -7.26 11.47 4.85
CA THR A 19 -8.01 10.31 5.34
C THR A 19 -7.38 9.00 4.87
N LEU A 20 -7.00 8.94 3.60
CA LEU A 20 -6.34 7.78 3.01
C LEU A 20 -5.02 7.46 3.72
N VAL A 21 -4.19 8.47 3.94
CA VAL A 21 -2.91 8.34 4.65
C VAL A 21 -3.10 7.87 6.08
N GLU A 22 -4.09 8.43 6.79
CA GLU A 22 -4.40 8.03 8.16
C GLU A 22 -4.83 6.55 8.24
N GLU A 23 -5.67 6.10 7.34
CA GLU A 23 -6.12 4.70 7.32
C GLU A 23 -4.98 3.74 6.97
N MET A 24 -4.10 4.11 6.06
CA MET A 24 -2.89 3.33 5.77
C MET A 24 -1.98 3.25 6.99
N THR A 25 -1.81 4.36 7.70
CA THR A 25 -1.01 4.42 8.92
C THR A 25 -1.59 3.51 10.01
N GLN A 26 -2.91 3.51 10.18
CA GLN A 26 -3.58 2.61 11.13
C GLN A 26 -3.39 1.14 10.76
N ALA A 27 -3.47 0.81 9.48
CA ALA A 27 -3.23 -0.55 9.01
C ALA A 27 -1.80 -1.03 9.34
N VAL A 28 -0.81 -0.15 9.19
CA VAL A 28 0.58 -0.45 9.57
C VAL A 28 0.73 -0.60 11.08
N ARG A 29 0.14 0.30 11.85
CA ARG A 29 0.22 0.27 13.33
C ARG A 29 -0.46 -0.94 13.94
N ALA A 30 -1.43 -1.54 13.24
CA ALA A 30 -2.05 -2.78 13.66
C ALA A 30 -1.11 -3.99 13.55
N MET A 31 0.04 -3.83 12.90
CA MET A 31 1.05 -4.88 12.72
C MET A 31 2.29 -4.54 13.57
N PRO A 32 2.43 -5.16 14.77
CA PRO A 32 3.53 -4.82 15.70
C PRO A 32 4.93 -5.00 15.10
N GLU A 33 5.09 -5.95 14.18
CA GLU A 33 6.35 -6.25 13.52
C GLU A 33 6.87 -5.09 12.65
N LEU A 34 5.97 -4.18 12.23
CA LEU A 34 6.27 -3.09 11.31
C LEU A 34 6.27 -1.72 11.97
N SER A 35 5.86 -1.62 13.23
CA SER A 35 5.57 -0.35 13.88
C SER A 35 6.78 0.47 14.31
N LEU A 36 7.98 -0.10 14.29
CA LEU A 36 9.17 0.55 14.89
C LEU A 36 9.78 1.65 14.04
N ARG A 37 9.67 1.59 12.72
CA ARG A 37 10.14 2.63 11.81
C ARG A 37 9.27 2.64 10.56
N TYR A 38 8.54 3.72 10.40
CA TYR A 38 7.62 3.91 9.29
C TYR A 38 7.88 5.24 8.60
N GLU A 39 8.16 5.18 7.31
CA GLU A 39 8.29 6.36 6.46
C GLU A 39 7.28 6.30 5.33
N GLN A 40 6.66 7.41 5.03
CA GLN A 40 5.65 7.50 3.98
C GLN A 40 5.88 8.71 3.08
N GLU A 41 5.70 8.48 1.79
CA GLU A 41 5.75 9.51 0.77
C GLU A 41 4.55 9.35 -0.17
N ALA A 42 3.83 10.44 -0.41
CA ALA A 42 2.70 10.48 -1.33
C ALA A 42 3.04 11.37 -2.52
N ILE A 43 2.93 10.83 -3.74
CA ILE A 43 3.34 11.49 -4.97
C ILE A 43 2.15 11.57 -5.93
N PRO A 44 1.71 12.76 -6.34
CA PRO A 44 0.68 12.87 -7.36
C PRO A 44 1.22 12.45 -8.72
N ILE A 45 0.44 11.68 -9.46
CA ILE A 45 0.77 11.26 -10.81
C ILE A 45 -0.30 11.70 -11.80
N LEU A 46 0.17 12.21 -12.95
CA LEU A 46 -0.70 12.48 -14.07
C LEU A 46 -0.73 11.24 -14.97
N VAL A 47 -1.82 10.47 -14.87
CA VAL A 47 -2.02 9.30 -15.71
C VAL A 47 -3.13 9.63 -16.71
N ARG A 48 -2.81 9.56 -18.01
CA ARG A 48 -3.83 9.67 -19.06
C ARG A 48 -4.66 8.39 -19.10
N GLY A 49 -5.97 8.52 -18.94
CA GLY A 49 -6.94 7.47 -19.21
C GLY A 49 -7.44 6.71 -17.99
N LYS A 50 -6.60 6.13 -17.15
CA LYS A 50 -7.03 5.39 -15.96
C LYS A 50 -6.47 6.03 -14.70
N CYS A 51 -7.37 6.59 -13.89
CA CYS A 51 -7.01 7.13 -12.58
C CYS A 51 -6.98 6.00 -11.56
N GLY A 52 -5.81 5.73 -10.99
CA GLY A 52 -5.64 4.69 -9.99
C GLY A 52 -4.69 5.09 -8.89
N VAL A 53 -4.57 4.23 -7.90
CA VAL A 53 -3.61 4.37 -6.80
C VAL A 53 -2.61 3.23 -6.90
N TYR A 54 -1.33 3.58 -6.88
CA TYR A 54 -0.25 2.62 -6.91
C TYR A 54 0.60 2.78 -5.66
N VAL A 55 0.86 1.68 -4.96
CA VAL A 55 1.63 1.67 -3.71
C VAL A 55 2.80 0.71 -3.83
N GLU A 56 3.97 1.18 -3.45
CA GLU A 56 5.17 0.37 -3.25
C GLU A 56 5.56 0.42 -1.77
N ALA A 57 5.65 -0.73 -1.14
CA ALA A 57 6.11 -0.86 0.23
C ALA A 57 7.39 -1.67 0.27
N TYR A 58 8.41 -1.12 0.91
CA TYR A 58 9.71 -1.76 1.11
C TYR A 58 9.83 -2.14 2.58
N CYS A 59 9.91 -3.44 2.84
CA CYS A 59 9.78 -3.99 4.18
C CYS A 59 11.00 -4.85 4.52
N THR A 60 11.70 -4.47 5.59
CA THR A 60 12.80 -5.27 6.16
C THR A 60 12.30 -5.97 7.41
N LEU A 61 12.31 -7.30 7.39
CA LEU A 61 11.83 -8.13 8.47
C LEU A 61 12.95 -9.02 9.00
N HIS A 62 13.03 -9.16 10.32
CA HIS A 62 14.05 -9.96 11.03
C HIS A 62 13.43 -11.19 11.70
N CYS A 63 12.61 -11.93 10.99
CA CYS A 63 11.95 -13.12 11.48
C CYS A 63 12.13 -14.29 10.48
N PRO A 64 11.79 -15.52 10.86
CA PRO A 64 11.91 -16.68 9.96
C PRO A 64 11.12 -16.48 8.65
N ARG A 65 11.62 -17.06 7.56
CA ARG A 65 11.10 -16.90 6.21
C ARG A 65 9.58 -17.11 6.08
N PRO A 66 8.97 -18.16 6.67
CA PRO A 66 7.52 -18.34 6.57
C PRO A 66 6.73 -17.20 7.19
N GLN A 67 7.21 -16.63 8.31
CA GLN A 67 6.58 -15.48 8.95
C GLN A 67 6.73 -14.23 8.13
N ARG A 68 7.89 -14.02 7.48
CA ARG A 68 8.12 -12.88 6.60
C ARG A 68 7.12 -12.84 5.44
N ALA A 69 6.89 -13.97 4.81
CA ALA A 69 5.94 -14.07 3.72
C ALA A 69 4.51 -13.71 4.18
N LEU A 70 4.10 -14.23 5.32
CA LEU A 70 2.78 -13.95 5.89
C LEU A 70 2.62 -12.47 6.26
N ILE A 71 3.62 -11.87 6.88
CA ILE A 71 3.58 -10.45 7.26
C ILE A 71 3.47 -9.56 6.02
N ARG A 72 4.24 -9.83 4.98
CA ARG A 72 4.16 -9.08 3.72
C ARG A 72 2.78 -9.21 3.07
N GLU A 73 2.20 -10.40 3.08
CA GLU A 73 0.87 -10.65 2.56
C GLU A 73 -0.20 -9.88 3.33
N GLN A 74 -0.14 -9.89 4.65
CA GLN A 74 -1.04 -9.12 5.52
C GLN A 74 -0.89 -7.61 5.29
N LEU A 75 0.35 -7.13 5.12
CA LEU A 75 0.61 -5.72 4.82
C LEU A 75 -0.01 -5.32 3.47
N ALA A 76 0.22 -6.09 2.43
CA ALA A 76 -0.33 -5.80 1.10
C ALA A 76 -1.85 -5.75 1.13
N THR A 77 -2.49 -6.72 1.76
CA THR A 77 -3.95 -6.78 1.90
C THR A 77 -4.48 -5.62 2.74
N GLY A 78 -3.85 -5.32 3.87
CA GLY A 78 -4.26 -4.23 4.77
C GLY A 78 -4.19 -2.87 4.09
N LEU A 79 -3.10 -2.57 3.38
CA LEU A 79 -2.94 -1.34 2.63
C LEU A 79 -3.96 -1.25 1.49
N GLY A 80 -4.14 -2.32 0.73
CA GLY A 80 -5.09 -2.36 -0.37
C GLY A 80 -6.52 -2.11 0.08
N ARG A 81 -6.96 -2.74 1.15
CA ARG A 81 -8.30 -2.54 1.71
C ARG A 81 -8.51 -1.15 2.28
N ALA A 82 -7.51 -0.58 2.95
CA ALA A 82 -7.58 0.78 3.47
C ALA A 82 -7.76 1.80 2.33
N ILE A 83 -7.03 1.63 1.23
CA ILE A 83 -7.17 2.47 0.05
C ILE A 83 -8.53 2.29 -0.60
N GLN A 84 -8.99 1.05 -0.74
CA GLN A 84 -10.25 0.73 -1.41
C GLN A 84 -11.46 1.37 -0.73
N LYS A 85 -11.43 1.57 0.57
CA LYS A 85 -12.49 2.25 1.32
C LYS A 85 -12.62 3.74 0.97
N ASN A 86 -11.53 4.36 0.50
CA ASN A 86 -11.41 5.81 0.35
C ASN A 86 -11.37 6.27 -1.11
N VAL A 87 -11.39 5.35 -2.06
CA VAL A 87 -11.41 5.68 -3.49
C VAL A 87 -12.61 5.05 -4.17
N SER A 88 -12.95 5.55 -5.35
CA SER A 88 -14.03 5.00 -6.17
C SER A 88 -13.81 3.51 -6.45
N ARG A 89 -14.88 2.70 -6.39
CA ARG A 89 -14.83 1.28 -6.74
C ARG A 89 -14.32 1.01 -8.16
N ALA A 90 -14.45 1.98 -9.03
CA ALA A 90 -13.97 1.89 -10.41
C ALA A 90 -12.46 2.19 -10.53
N ALA A 91 -11.84 2.76 -9.50
CA ALA A 91 -10.43 3.10 -9.53
C ALA A 91 -9.58 1.85 -9.32
N PRO A 92 -8.63 1.54 -10.21
CA PRO A 92 -7.71 0.44 -10.01
C PRO A 92 -6.72 0.76 -8.88
N ILE A 93 -6.41 -0.25 -8.08
CA ILE A 93 -5.49 -0.13 -6.96
C ILE A 93 -4.47 -1.24 -7.08
N TRP A 94 -3.19 -0.87 -7.01
CA TRP A 94 -2.08 -1.82 -6.99
C TRP A 94 -1.24 -1.61 -5.76
N VAL A 95 -0.99 -2.67 -5.02
CA VAL A 95 -0.08 -2.67 -3.87
C VAL A 95 0.98 -3.72 -4.11
N HIS A 96 2.25 -3.31 -4.08
CA HIS A 96 3.37 -4.19 -4.22
C HIS A 96 4.28 -4.07 -3.00
N VAL A 97 4.42 -5.15 -2.25
CA VAL A 97 5.31 -5.22 -1.10
C VAL A 97 6.60 -5.93 -1.51
N TYR A 98 7.70 -5.17 -1.50
CA TYR A 98 9.01 -5.67 -1.87
C TYR A 98 9.76 -6.22 -0.66
N SER A 99 10.56 -7.22 -0.90
CA SER A 99 11.48 -7.77 0.09
C SER A 99 12.88 -7.16 -0.11
N SER A 100 13.57 -6.88 1.00
CA SER A 100 14.96 -6.43 0.97
C SER A 100 15.96 -7.58 0.81
N VAL A 101 15.51 -8.83 0.92
CA VAL A 101 16.30 -10.03 0.69
C VAL A 101 15.86 -10.69 -0.63
N PRO A 102 16.63 -11.61 -1.24
CA PRO A 102 16.25 -12.26 -2.50
C PRO A 102 15.08 -13.24 -2.31
N GLU A 103 13.93 -12.69 -1.95
CA GLU A 103 12.66 -13.40 -1.82
C GLU A 103 11.63 -12.76 -2.75
N GLN A 104 10.62 -13.54 -3.12
CA GLN A 104 9.53 -13.03 -3.93
C GLN A 104 8.70 -12.02 -3.17
N GLY A 105 8.45 -10.86 -3.77
CA GLY A 105 7.54 -9.87 -3.23
C GLY A 105 6.08 -10.31 -3.29
N VAL A 106 5.22 -9.61 -2.57
CA VAL A 106 3.77 -9.87 -2.52
C VAL A 106 3.03 -8.73 -3.22
N ARG A 107 2.05 -9.08 -4.04
CA ARG A 107 1.19 -8.14 -4.76
C ARG A 107 -0.25 -8.29 -4.31
N TRP A 108 -0.92 -7.18 -4.19
CA TRP A 108 -2.37 -7.10 -4.03
C TRP A 108 -2.91 -6.10 -5.04
N ASN A 109 -4.02 -6.41 -5.66
CA ASN A 109 -4.72 -5.47 -6.52
C ASN A 109 -6.21 -5.55 -6.29
N SER A 110 -6.90 -4.44 -6.51
CA SER A 110 -8.35 -4.47 -6.63
C SER A 110 -8.69 -5.20 -7.94
N LYS A 111 -9.84 -5.88 -7.97
CA LYS A 111 -10.33 -6.54 -9.18
C LYS A 111 -11.52 -5.75 -9.73
N PRO A 112 -11.28 -4.62 -10.40
CA PRO A 112 -12.38 -3.96 -11.08
C PRO A 112 -12.86 -4.85 -12.24
N ALA A 113 -14.17 -4.90 -12.44
CA ALA A 113 -14.80 -5.76 -13.44
C ALA A 113 -14.35 -5.52 -14.89
N THR A 114 -13.59 -4.46 -15.13
CA THR A 114 -13.20 -3.98 -16.45
C THR A 114 -11.70 -3.88 -16.68
N TRP A 115 -10.92 -4.63 -15.98
CA TRP A 115 -9.47 -4.65 -16.20
C TRP A 115 -9.13 -5.13 -17.61
#